data_8c956ae5f3f2071aa4422f2ad4e9739d
#
_entry.id   8c956ae5f3f2071aa4422f2ad4e9739d
#
_cell.length_a   1.000
_cell.length_b   1.000
_cell.length_c   1.000
_cell.angle_alpha   90.00
_cell.angle_beta   90.00
_cell.angle_gamma   90.00
#
_symmetry.space_group_name_H-M   'P 1'
#
loop_
_entity.id
_entity.type
_entity.pdbx_description
1 polymer ?
#
loop_
_entity_poly.entity_id
_entity_poly.type
_entity_poly.pdbx_seq_one_letter_code
_entity_poly.pdbx_strand_id
1 'polypeptide(L)'
;MKKTFIIISAILIACSCSDFFEKIPANEFDADIFFASETDLKLYANGLINAALPEATDMTLGEDVYTDLCGTLDSKEFYRGTYNADKASNWTTSTWSFPRRVAYMIENMPNCKDAVSKEIYNHYEGVARFWRAWITVKRMKAFGNVYFIDKVISPDDKETLYAPREDREYIFHRVREDLEFACENCLASGAGIHTDGRVYINKYVAMAFASRFFLYEGTYRKYHSKNPSTGKAWNNDYESVEELLTLAQTYSKALIDENAFSLNPDYRALFVSANLPTDEVIWGRTYSSELSVKHGTTYKYCSTTSSKQYSPTKEYVRMFLKTDGSLAEGEVSVTQEFQNRDKRLAASVLTPGAQWRDAGGNLKELAPNWTWTKSGYQWIKWVQMEEDPFSGDSKSYNSIPIIRYGEILLNYAEAVAELGNMDKNIWEQTIGALRRRAGVKSIYPGDAEYVADTWLRDYYTQDVKHPAVLSDILLEIRRERVTELMLEGQSRYDDLMRWHMGDLIERRYNHVGWRGIYITEEEAKTGFVWAGKKYTVGTSASNEYNYKIGKTGDPKTWSLSNGTYGYVIYHYPLEWHDKMYTQPISSAALAVNPDLKQNNGWQFK
;
A
#
# COMPACT_ATOMS: atom_id res chain seq x y z
N MET A 1 -54.83 64.82 -1.26
CA MET A 1 -54.31 63.75 -2.15
C MET A 1 -52.79 63.49 -2.03
N LYS A 2 -51.95 64.47 -1.76
CA LYS A 2 -50.50 64.21 -1.62
C LYS A 2 -50.02 63.43 -0.35
N LYS A 3 -50.77 63.51 0.76
CA LYS A 3 -50.45 62.81 2.02
C LYS A 3 -50.85 61.34 2.04
N THR A 4 -51.87 60.95 1.28
CA THR A 4 -52.39 59.57 1.19
C THR A 4 -51.48 58.71 0.27
N PHE A 5 -50.82 59.33 -0.74
CA PHE A 5 -49.89 58.66 -1.63
C PHE A 5 -48.54 58.28 -0.94
N ILE A 6 -48.13 59.10 0.03
CA ILE A 6 -46.86 58.84 0.78
C ILE A 6 -47.02 57.70 1.76
N ILE A 7 -48.25 57.54 2.36
CA ILE A 7 -48.53 56.41 3.29
C ILE A 7 -48.67 55.06 2.54
N ILE A 8 -49.22 55.06 1.33
CA ILE A 8 -49.31 53.85 0.50
C ILE A 8 -47.98 53.46 -0.05
N SER A 9 -47.06 54.37 -0.43
CA SER A 9 -45.73 54.09 -0.81
C SER A 9 -44.82 53.57 0.35
N ALA A 10 -45.06 54.02 1.60
CA ALA A 10 -44.34 53.55 2.78
C ALA A 10 -44.78 52.13 3.23
N ILE A 11 -46.07 51.77 3.00
CA ILE A 11 -46.57 50.42 3.31
C ILE A 11 -46.09 49.38 2.25
N LEU A 12 -45.92 49.78 0.97
CA LEU A 12 -45.36 48.90 -0.08
C LEU A 12 -43.86 48.65 0.04
N ILE A 13 -43.13 49.50 0.76
CA ILE A 13 -41.67 49.27 1.03
C ILE A 13 -41.45 48.40 2.28
N ALA A 14 -42.44 48.26 3.18
CA ALA A 14 -42.33 47.45 4.39
C ALA A 14 -42.71 45.96 4.20
N CYS A 15 -43.27 45.55 3.04
CA CYS A 15 -43.60 44.15 2.74
C CYS A 15 -42.63 43.46 1.75
N SER A 16 -41.51 44.07 1.45
CA SER A 16 -40.55 43.51 0.47
C SER A 16 -39.15 43.53 1.04
N CYS A 17 -38.85 42.69 2.02
CA CYS A 17 -37.43 42.39 2.35
C CYS A 17 -37.29 41.43 3.54
N SER A 18 -37.96 40.28 3.56
CA SER A 18 -37.50 39.17 4.39
C SER A 18 -36.69 38.12 3.56
N ASP A 19 -36.99 37.95 2.27
CA ASP A 19 -36.37 36.92 1.44
C ASP A 19 -35.10 37.38 0.70
N PHE A 20 -34.73 38.67 0.78
CA PHE A 20 -33.55 39.15 0.02
C PHE A 20 -32.24 39.04 0.80
N PHE A 21 -32.30 38.87 2.13
CA PHE A 21 -31.11 38.70 2.98
C PHE A 21 -30.79 37.25 3.33
N GLU A 22 -31.65 36.29 2.96
CA GLU A 22 -31.42 34.85 3.14
C GLU A 22 -30.92 34.13 1.87
N LYS A 23 -30.48 34.86 0.86
CA LYS A 23 -29.76 34.21 -0.21
C LYS A 23 -28.38 33.83 0.30
N ILE A 24 -28.26 32.56 0.71
CA ILE A 24 -26.99 31.86 0.89
C ILE A 24 -26.11 32.17 -0.33
N PRO A 25 -24.86 32.62 -0.15
CA PRO A 25 -23.95 32.82 -1.26
C PRO A 25 -23.94 31.60 -2.16
N ALA A 26 -24.02 31.77 -3.47
CA ALA A 26 -24.11 30.68 -4.44
C ALA A 26 -22.88 29.70 -4.39
N ASN A 27 -21.96 29.94 -3.50
CA ASN A 27 -20.75 29.13 -3.25
C ASN A 27 -20.78 28.36 -1.91
N GLU A 28 -21.83 28.48 -1.12
CA GLU A 28 -21.99 27.67 0.10
C GLU A 28 -23.02 26.55 -0.17
N PHE A 29 -22.58 25.30 0.05
CA PHE A 29 -23.47 24.15 0.06
C PHE A 29 -24.39 24.27 1.28
N ASP A 30 -25.69 24.49 1.04
CA ASP A 30 -26.70 24.35 2.05
C ASP A 30 -26.93 22.85 2.29
N ALA A 31 -26.56 22.38 3.47
CA ALA A 31 -26.67 20.95 3.83
C ALA A 31 -28.15 20.49 3.84
N ASP A 32 -29.08 21.35 4.21
CA ASP A 32 -30.51 21.03 4.26
C ASP A 32 -31.11 20.85 2.86
N ILE A 33 -30.54 21.50 1.86
CA ILE A 33 -30.92 21.34 0.46
C ILE A 33 -30.18 20.18 -0.21
N PHE A 34 -28.89 19.99 0.11
CA PHE A 34 -28.07 19.01 -0.58
C PHE A 34 -28.35 17.57 -0.12
N PHE A 35 -28.49 17.30 1.18
CA PHE A 35 -28.82 15.96 1.67
C PHE A 35 -30.33 15.70 1.72
N ALA A 36 -30.96 15.68 0.55
CA ALA A 36 -32.42 15.54 0.42
C ALA A 36 -32.85 14.25 -0.29
N SER A 37 -31.92 13.52 -0.92
CA SER A 37 -32.25 12.36 -1.76
C SER A 37 -31.14 11.29 -1.76
N GLU A 38 -31.51 10.11 -2.25
CA GLU A 38 -30.58 9.01 -2.54
C GLU A 38 -29.45 9.43 -3.50
N THR A 39 -29.78 10.23 -4.50
CA THR A 39 -28.80 10.75 -5.47
C THR A 39 -27.73 11.61 -4.78
N ASP A 40 -28.13 12.42 -3.81
CA ASP A 40 -27.20 13.29 -3.09
C ASP A 40 -26.23 12.49 -2.23
N LEU A 41 -26.73 11.46 -1.53
CA LEU A 41 -25.87 10.52 -0.79
C LEU A 41 -24.85 9.86 -1.70
N LYS A 42 -25.28 9.38 -2.87
CA LYS A 42 -24.40 8.76 -3.88
C LYS A 42 -23.35 9.74 -4.40
N LEU A 43 -23.75 10.95 -4.77
CA LEU A 43 -22.83 11.96 -5.30
C LEU A 43 -21.76 12.35 -4.25
N TYR A 44 -22.17 12.53 -3.00
CA TYR A 44 -21.24 12.87 -1.94
C TYR A 44 -20.26 11.72 -1.66
N ALA A 45 -20.76 10.48 -1.55
CA ALA A 45 -19.95 9.29 -1.35
C ALA A 45 -18.93 9.09 -2.48
N ASN A 46 -19.32 9.31 -3.74
CA ASN A 46 -18.41 9.26 -4.90
C ASN A 46 -17.33 10.35 -4.82
N GLY A 47 -17.69 11.53 -4.32
CA GLY A 47 -16.74 12.61 -4.06
C GLY A 47 -15.69 12.24 -3.00
N LEU A 48 -16.04 11.41 -2.01
CA LEU A 48 -15.11 10.89 -1.01
C LEU A 48 -14.10 9.91 -1.64
N ILE A 49 -14.52 9.02 -2.55
CA ILE A 49 -13.62 8.10 -3.25
C ILE A 49 -12.51 8.88 -3.97
N ASN A 50 -12.88 9.89 -4.76
CA ASN A 50 -11.91 10.71 -5.50
C ASN A 50 -10.97 11.50 -4.60
N ALA A 51 -11.45 11.93 -3.42
CA ALA A 51 -10.63 12.67 -2.47
C ALA A 51 -9.70 11.79 -1.64
N ALA A 52 -10.04 10.51 -1.46
CA ALA A 52 -9.32 9.57 -0.61
C ALA A 52 -8.17 8.88 -1.34
N LEU A 53 -8.37 8.52 -2.61
CA LEU A 53 -7.43 7.71 -3.36
C LEU A 53 -6.21 8.50 -3.81
N PRO A 54 -5.00 7.98 -3.55
CA PRO A 54 -3.76 8.58 -4.03
C PRO A 54 -3.62 8.45 -5.55
N GLU A 55 -2.61 9.10 -6.10
CA GLU A 55 -2.25 8.96 -7.50
C GLU A 55 -1.81 7.51 -7.83
N ALA A 56 -1.92 7.13 -9.11
CA ALA A 56 -1.58 5.80 -9.58
C ALA A 56 -0.16 5.36 -9.20
N THR A 57 0.80 6.26 -9.31
CA THR A 57 2.19 5.98 -8.97
C THR A 57 2.39 5.70 -7.48
N ASP A 58 1.63 6.36 -6.62
CA ASP A 58 1.68 6.09 -5.17
C ASP A 58 1.00 4.75 -4.82
N MET A 59 -0.06 4.38 -5.55
CA MET A 59 -0.71 3.08 -5.37
C MET A 59 0.14 1.90 -5.87
N THR A 60 1.03 2.11 -6.83
CA THR A 60 1.84 1.06 -7.45
C THR A 60 3.28 1.00 -6.93
N LEU A 61 3.83 2.10 -6.47
CA LEU A 61 5.18 2.19 -5.89
C LEU A 61 5.11 2.28 -4.36
N GLY A 62 4.38 3.29 -3.87
CA GLY A 62 4.18 3.54 -2.44
C GLY A 62 5.49 3.65 -1.65
N GLU A 63 5.44 3.20 -0.41
CA GLU A 63 6.63 3.08 0.45
C GLU A 63 7.44 1.80 0.18
N ASP A 64 6.91 0.84 -0.58
CA ASP A 64 7.59 -0.43 -0.88
C ASP A 64 8.93 -0.24 -1.58
N VAL A 65 9.08 0.85 -2.35
CA VAL A 65 10.34 1.17 -3.03
C VAL A 65 11.47 1.60 -2.10
N TYR A 66 11.18 1.86 -0.83
CA TYR A 66 12.16 2.21 0.22
C TYR A 66 12.37 1.08 1.23
N THR A 67 11.91 -0.13 0.91
CA THR A 67 12.04 -1.30 1.79
C THR A 67 13.30 -2.10 1.51
N ASP A 68 13.48 -3.16 2.25
CA ASP A 68 14.59 -4.10 2.19
C ASP A 68 14.72 -4.89 0.87
N LEU A 69 13.66 -4.92 0.06
CA LEU A 69 13.57 -5.72 -1.18
C LEU A 69 13.63 -4.89 -2.46
N CYS A 70 13.68 -3.57 -2.33
CA CYS A 70 13.79 -2.66 -3.46
C CYS A 70 14.87 -1.61 -3.22
N GLY A 71 15.82 -1.52 -4.12
CA GLY A 71 16.84 -0.48 -4.14
C GLY A 71 16.39 0.77 -4.91
N THR A 72 16.85 1.95 -4.49
CA THR A 72 16.62 3.22 -5.20
C THR A 72 17.77 4.18 -5.01
N LEU A 73 18.01 5.06 -6.00
CA LEU A 73 18.97 6.15 -5.88
C LEU A 73 18.44 7.33 -5.04
N ASP A 74 17.14 7.42 -4.88
CA ASP A 74 16.48 8.53 -4.22
C ASP A 74 15.83 8.06 -2.92
N SER A 75 16.60 8.05 -1.84
CA SER A 75 16.01 7.82 -0.53
C SER A 75 15.38 9.09 0.00
N LYS A 76 14.23 8.95 0.67
CA LYS A 76 13.64 10.05 1.43
C LYS A 76 14.55 10.45 2.59
N GLU A 77 14.55 11.72 2.91
CA GLU A 77 15.31 12.25 4.05
C GLU A 77 14.98 11.54 5.37
N PHE A 78 13.75 11.05 5.49
CA PHE A 78 13.29 10.22 6.60
C PHE A 78 14.22 9.02 6.87
N TYR A 79 14.71 8.37 5.81
CA TYR A 79 15.60 7.19 5.91
C TYR A 79 17.11 7.55 5.91
N ARG A 80 17.47 8.84 6.07
CA ARG A 80 18.88 9.30 6.12
C ARG A 80 19.35 9.70 7.51
N GLY A 81 18.56 9.45 8.57
CA GLY A 81 18.88 9.82 9.95
C GLY A 81 18.81 11.32 10.27
N THR A 82 18.60 12.18 9.28
CA THR A 82 18.62 13.66 9.41
C THR A 82 17.23 14.28 9.51
N TYR A 83 16.16 13.48 9.40
CA TYR A 83 14.79 13.96 9.51
C TYR A 83 14.41 14.24 10.97
N ASN A 84 13.66 15.31 11.19
CA ASN A 84 13.22 15.75 12.51
C ASN A 84 11.89 16.52 12.42
N ALA A 85 11.38 17.00 13.54
CA ALA A 85 10.11 17.72 13.63
C ALA A 85 10.09 19.05 12.84
N ASP A 86 11.24 19.73 12.70
CA ASP A 86 11.33 20.99 11.96
C ASP A 86 11.22 20.79 10.44
N LYS A 87 11.64 19.61 9.96
CA LYS A 87 11.52 19.21 8.56
C LYS A 87 10.18 18.56 8.23
N ALA A 88 9.42 18.17 9.24
CA ALA A 88 8.11 17.58 9.05
C ALA A 88 7.11 18.62 8.53
N SER A 89 6.45 18.31 7.42
CA SER A 89 5.39 19.14 6.80
C SER A 89 4.01 18.50 6.95
N ASN A 90 3.85 17.65 7.94
CA ASN A 90 2.62 16.94 8.26
C ASN A 90 1.82 17.67 9.36
N TRP A 91 0.64 17.14 9.70
CA TRP A 91 -0.25 17.71 10.71
C TRP A 91 -0.70 19.14 10.38
N THR A 92 -1.08 19.34 9.11
CA THR A 92 -1.53 20.61 8.57
C THR A 92 -3.04 20.61 8.30
N THR A 93 -3.60 21.71 7.88
CA THR A 93 -5.01 21.81 7.48
C THR A 93 -5.40 20.73 6.45
N SER A 94 -4.51 20.44 5.47
CA SER A 94 -4.75 19.38 4.49
C SER A 94 -4.82 17.99 5.12
N THR A 95 -4.13 17.78 6.24
CA THR A 95 -4.20 16.52 7.00
C THR A 95 -5.63 16.24 7.48
N TRP A 96 -6.39 17.25 7.85
CA TRP A 96 -7.71 17.14 8.48
C TRP A 96 -8.89 17.43 7.54
N SER A 97 -8.61 17.85 6.30
CA SER A 97 -9.66 18.18 5.32
C SER A 97 -10.54 16.98 4.97
N PHE A 98 -9.95 15.79 4.74
CA PHE A 98 -10.72 14.59 4.42
C PHE A 98 -11.52 14.04 5.61
N PRO A 99 -10.97 13.90 6.84
CA PRO A 99 -11.74 13.58 8.04
C PRO A 99 -12.95 14.52 8.23
N ARG A 100 -12.77 15.84 8.04
CA ARG A 100 -13.85 16.82 8.11
C ARG A 100 -14.95 16.54 7.07
N ARG A 101 -14.59 16.20 5.83
CA ARG A 101 -15.57 15.87 4.77
C ARG A 101 -16.39 14.63 5.13
N VAL A 102 -15.75 13.61 5.71
CA VAL A 102 -16.44 12.40 6.17
C VAL A 102 -17.38 12.73 7.33
N ALA A 103 -16.92 13.47 8.33
CA ALA A 103 -17.73 13.92 9.45
C ALA A 103 -18.92 14.75 8.97
N TYR A 104 -18.74 15.64 7.98
CA TYR A 104 -19.81 16.43 7.39
C TYR A 104 -20.89 15.55 6.75
N MET A 105 -20.52 14.47 6.06
CA MET A 105 -21.49 13.52 5.54
C MET A 105 -22.31 12.87 6.66
N ILE A 106 -21.63 12.35 7.69
CA ILE A 106 -22.28 11.66 8.82
C ILE A 106 -23.23 12.59 9.57
N GLU A 107 -22.86 13.84 9.75
CA GLU A 107 -23.64 14.83 10.49
C GLU A 107 -24.89 15.30 9.73
N ASN A 108 -24.83 15.37 8.40
CA ASN A 108 -25.90 15.95 7.58
C ASN A 108 -26.77 14.89 6.85
N MET A 109 -26.29 13.67 6.66
CA MET A 109 -27.10 12.63 6.02
C MET A 109 -28.42 12.30 6.74
N PRO A 110 -28.63 12.55 8.07
CA PRO A 110 -29.92 12.38 8.70
C PRO A 110 -31.05 13.21 8.06
N ASN A 111 -30.75 14.32 7.38
CA ASN A 111 -31.73 15.17 6.70
C ASN A 111 -32.51 14.42 5.61
N CYS A 112 -31.95 13.40 4.98
CA CYS A 112 -32.64 12.60 3.97
C CYS A 112 -33.18 11.25 4.50
N LYS A 113 -33.13 11.01 5.81
CA LYS A 113 -33.49 9.71 6.39
C LYS A 113 -34.92 9.25 6.05
N ASP A 114 -35.86 10.17 5.99
CA ASP A 114 -37.25 9.88 5.65
C ASP A 114 -37.51 9.87 4.14
N ALA A 115 -36.56 10.35 3.34
CA ALA A 115 -36.66 10.43 1.88
C ALA A 115 -36.11 9.21 1.15
N VAL A 116 -35.39 8.32 1.85
CA VAL A 116 -34.75 7.12 1.29
C VAL A 116 -35.13 5.86 2.07
N SER A 117 -34.98 4.69 1.45
CA SER A 117 -35.22 3.45 2.18
C SER A 117 -34.17 3.27 3.29
N LYS A 118 -34.58 2.58 4.38
CA LYS A 118 -33.66 2.27 5.49
C LYS A 118 -32.40 1.52 5.00
N GLU A 119 -32.55 0.63 4.03
CA GLU A 119 -31.45 -0.14 3.46
C GLU A 119 -30.43 0.78 2.76
N ILE A 120 -30.89 1.71 1.93
CA ILE A 120 -30.04 2.70 1.25
C ILE A 120 -29.41 3.67 2.25
N TYR A 121 -30.17 4.14 3.24
CA TYR A 121 -29.62 4.99 4.28
C TYR A 121 -28.47 4.29 5.03
N ASN A 122 -28.70 3.06 5.49
CA ASN A 122 -27.70 2.28 6.21
C ASN A 122 -26.48 1.97 5.34
N HIS A 123 -26.67 1.71 4.04
CA HIS A 123 -25.55 1.53 3.11
C HIS A 123 -24.64 2.75 3.09
N TYR A 124 -25.19 3.96 2.90
CA TYR A 124 -24.36 5.17 2.85
C TYR A 124 -23.79 5.58 4.20
N GLU A 125 -24.47 5.27 5.31
CA GLU A 125 -23.87 5.39 6.64
C GLU A 125 -22.68 4.44 6.78
N GLY A 126 -22.82 3.19 6.32
CA GLY A 126 -21.73 2.22 6.27
C GLY A 126 -20.54 2.70 5.43
N VAL A 127 -20.81 3.29 4.26
CA VAL A 127 -19.77 3.90 3.40
C VAL A 127 -19.06 5.05 4.11
N ALA A 128 -19.79 5.94 4.78
CA ALA A 128 -19.19 7.06 5.51
C ALA A 128 -18.34 6.57 6.71
N ARG A 129 -18.83 5.59 7.47
CA ARG A 129 -18.09 4.97 8.58
C ARG A 129 -16.85 4.21 8.08
N PHE A 130 -16.94 3.51 6.95
CA PHE A 130 -15.77 2.90 6.30
C PHE A 130 -14.69 3.96 6.00
N TRP A 131 -15.05 5.11 5.45
CA TRP A 131 -14.09 6.17 5.18
C TRP A 131 -13.50 6.78 6.43
N ARG A 132 -14.28 6.89 7.51
CA ARG A 132 -13.77 7.34 8.80
C ARG A 132 -12.75 6.35 9.36
N ALA A 133 -13.07 5.06 9.36
CA ALA A 133 -12.15 4.00 9.76
C ALA A 133 -10.86 4.03 8.91
N TRP A 134 -10.99 4.07 7.59
CA TRP A 134 -9.86 4.07 6.66
C TRP A 134 -8.88 5.23 6.90
N ILE A 135 -9.40 6.46 7.00
CA ILE A 135 -8.53 7.62 7.21
C ILE A 135 -7.94 7.64 8.62
N THR A 136 -8.67 7.16 9.62
CA THR A 136 -8.18 7.06 11.00
C THR A 136 -7.04 6.06 11.08
N VAL A 137 -7.17 4.86 10.51
CA VAL A 137 -6.08 3.87 10.44
C VAL A 137 -4.86 4.42 9.70
N LYS A 138 -5.06 5.10 8.58
CA LYS A 138 -3.95 5.74 7.84
C LYS A 138 -3.17 6.72 8.73
N ARG A 139 -3.85 7.48 9.58
CA ARG A 139 -3.23 8.41 10.53
C ARG A 139 -2.58 7.70 11.70
N MET A 140 -3.22 6.66 12.22
CA MET A 140 -2.65 5.83 13.29
C MET A 140 -1.34 5.16 12.85
N LYS A 141 -1.27 4.66 11.62
CA LYS A 141 -0.03 4.11 11.05
C LYS A 141 1.09 5.15 11.01
N ALA A 142 0.77 6.40 10.69
CA ALA A 142 1.74 7.47 10.61
C ALA A 142 2.15 8.03 11.99
N PHE A 143 1.20 8.25 12.90
CA PHE A 143 1.43 9.06 14.10
C PHE A 143 1.19 8.31 15.43
N GLY A 144 0.70 7.09 15.41
CA GLY A 144 0.30 6.36 16.62
C GLY A 144 -0.99 6.91 17.22
N ASN A 145 -0.89 7.70 18.30
CA ASN A 145 -2.01 8.41 18.88
C ASN A 145 -2.50 9.53 17.96
N VAL A 146 -3.82 9.61 17.74
CA VAL A 146 -4.46 10.58 16.83
C VAL A 146 -5.81 11.06 17.41
N TYR A 147 -6.62 11.72 16.60
CA TYR A 147 -8.00 12.08 16.93
C TYR A 147 -8.98 11.21 16.16
N PHE A 148 -10.07 10.81 16.81
CA PHE A 148 -11.22 10.24 16.14
C PHE A 148 -12.22 11.37 15.81
N ILE A 149 -12.36 11.69 14.52
CA ILE A 149 -13.21 12.82 14.08
C ILE A 149 -14.61 12.29 13.77
N ASP A 150 -15.53 12.47 14.70
CA ASP A 150 -16.93 12.02 14.60
C ASP A 150 -17.94 13.12 14.28
N LYS A 151 -17.54 14.39 14.40
CA LYS A 151 -18.34 15.58 14.10
C LYS A 151 -17.53 16.65 13.38
N VAL A 152 -18.22 17.61 12.79
CA VAL A 152 -17.60 18.83 12.26
C VAL A 152 -17.24 19.75 13.43
N ILE A 153 -15.95 19.97 13.64
CA ILE A 153 -15.46 20.80 14.75
C ILE A 153 -15.58 22.28 14.35
N SER A 154 -16.31 23.08 15.14
CA SER A 154 -16.40 24.51 14.95
C SER A 154 -15.06 25.20 15.25
N PRO A 155 -14.68 26.27 14.52
CA PRO A 155 -13.53 27.10 14.87
C PRO A 155 -13.58 27.71 16.27
N ASP A 156 -14.77 27.82 16.85
CA ASP A 156 -15.00 28.36 18.19
C ASP A 156 -14.90 27.30 19.29
N ASP A 157 -14.95 26.01 18.95
CA ASP A 157 -14.77 24.88 19.89
C ASP A 157 -13.28 24.70 20.22
N LYS A 158 -12.73 25.63 21.04
CA LYS A 158 -11.33 25.63 21.42
C LYS A 158 -10.94 24.42 22.26
N GLU A 159 -11.85 23.89 23.05
CA GLU A 159 -11.63 22.72 23.87
C GLU A 159 -11.30 21.50 23.01
N THR A 160 -12.11 21.21 22.02
CA THR A 160 -11.87 20.10 21.07
C THR A 160 -10.67 20.37 20.18
N LEU A 161 -10.48 21.59 19.67
CA LEU A 161 -9.38 21.93 18.76
C LEU A 161 -8.00 21.81 19.40
N TYR A 162 -7.90 22.05 20.71
CA TYR A 162 -6.65 22.00 21.46
C TYR A 162 -6.55 20.79 22.40
N ALA A 163 -7.48 19.83 22.30
CA ALA A 163 -7.43 18.62 23.08
C ALA A 163 -6.12 17.82 22.83
N PRO A 164 -5.62 17.06 23.82
CA PRO A 164 -4.55 16.10 23.60
C PRO A 164 -5.01 14.99 22.64
N ARG A 165 -4.06 14.34 21.96
CA ARG A 165 -4.35 13.18 21.12
C ARG A 165 -4.84 12.02 21.99
N GLU A 166 -5.80 11.28 21.45
CA GLU A 166 -6.39 10.11 22.10
C GLU A 166 -5.49 8.88 21.95
N ASP A 167 -5.61 7.94 22.88
CA ASP A 167 -4.82 6.72 22.88
C ASP A 167 -5.16 5.83 21.68
N ARG A 168 -4.12 5.22 21.08
CA ARG A 168 -4.24 4.37 19.88
C ARG A 168 -5.25 3.24 20.07
N GLU A 169 -5.26 2.62 21.24
CA GLU A 169 -6.13 1.49 21.56
C GLU A 169 -7.61 1.91 21.60
N TYR A 170 -7.91 3.05 22.24
CA TYR A 170 -9.25 3.64 22.21
C TYR A 170 -9.69 4.00 20.78
N ILE A 171 -8.81 4.67 20.03
CA ILE A 171 -9.10 5.05 18.64
C ILE A 171 -9.38 3.81 17.80
N PHE A 172 -8.60 2.72 17.96
CA PHE A 172 -8.81 1.51 17.18
C PHE A 172 -10.12 0.80 17.57
N HIS A 173 -10.53 0.86 18.83
CA HIS A 173 -11.85 0.39 19.26
C HIS A 173 -12.98 1.12 18.49
N ARG A 174 -12.89 2.45 18.36
CA ARG A 174 -13.86 3.23 17.55
C ARG A 174 -13.79 2.87 16.05
N VAL A 175 -12.60 2.59 15.54
CA VAL A 175 -12.41 2.07 14.17
C VAL A 175 -13.09 0.71 13.99
N ARG A 176 -12.99 -0.17 14.98
CA ARG A 176 -13.68 -1.46 15.00
C ARG A 176 -15.19 -1.28 14.87
N GLU A 177 -15.80 -0.43 15.69
CA GLU A 177 -17.23 -0.14 15.62
C GLU A 177 -17.68 0.32 14.23
N ASP A 178 -16.88 1.16 13.58
CA ASP A 178 -17.16 1.64 12.23
C ASP A 178 -17.03 0.55 11.16
N LEU A 179 -16.01 -0.30 11.26
CA LEU A 179 -15.81 -1.41 10.31
C LEU A 179 -16.91 -2.48 10.46
N GLU A 180 -17.27 -2.85 11.69
CA GLU A 180 -18.34 -3.80 11.97
C GLU A 180 -19.67 -3.28 11.39
N PHE A 181 -20.01 -2.02 11.64
CA PHE A 181 -21.21 -1.41 11.06
C PHE A 181 -21.18 -1.42 9.52
N ALA A 182 -20.04 -1.07 8.91
CA ALA A 182 -19.90 -1.08 7.45
C ALA A 182 -20.03 -2.49 6.86
N CYS A 183 -19.44 -3.50 7.49
CA CYS A 183 -19.56 -4.90 7.06
C CYS A 183 -20.99 -5.42 7.13
N GLU A 184 -21.76 -4.99 8.13
CA GLU A 184 -23.15 -5.41 8.33
C GLU A 184 -24.13 -4.68 7.41
N ASN A 185 -23.90 -3.40 7.14
CA ASN A 185 -24.91 -2.52 6.54
C ASN A 185 -24.62 -2.11 5.09
N CYS A 186 -23.36 -2.20 4.60
CA CYS A 186 -23.12 -1.95 3.20
C CYS A 186 -23.73 -3.06 2.33
N LEU A 187 -24.32 -2.66 1.20
CA LEU A 187 -24.84 -3.59 0.19
C LEU A 187 -23.69 -4.42 -0.42
N ALA A 188 -23.99 -5.64 -0.83
CA ALA A 188 -23.04 -6.50 -1.54
C ALA A 188 -22.73 -5.94 -2.94
N SER A 189 -21.60 -6.34 -3.52
CA SER A 189 -21.25 -6.01 -4.89
C SER A 189 -22.30 -6.57 -5.87
N GLY A 190 -22.69 -5.78 -6.86
CA GLY A 190 -23.72 -6.17 -7.82
C GLY A 190 -25.16 -5.96 -7.34
N ALA A 191 -25.39 -5.38 -6.17
CA ALA A 191 -26.72 -5.03 -5.65
C ALA A 191 -27.27 -3.72 -6.26
N GLY A 192 -27.06 -3.49 -7.56
CA GLY A 192 -27.54 -2.34 -8.30
C GLY A 192 -26.55 -1.18 -8.39
N ILE A 193 -27.03 -0.02 -8.79
CA ILE A 193 -26.22 1.17 -9.13
C ILE A 193 -25.32 1.71 -8.00
N HIS A 194 -25.58 1.32 -6.77
CA HIS A 194 -24.81 1.76 -5.60
C HIS A 194 -23.49 1.01 -5.42
N THR A 195 -23.38 -0.18 -6.02
CA THR A 195 -22.25 -1.10 -5.84
C THR A 195 -21.71 -1.64 -7.14
N ASP A 196 -22.14 -1.09 -8.28
CA ASP A 196 -21.72 -1.53 -9.61
C ASP A 196 -20.21 -1.41 -9.83
N GLY A 197 -19.64 -2.39 -10.53
CA GLY A 197 -18.21 -2.48 -10.79
C GLY A 197 -17.40 -2.73 -9.52
N ARG A 198 -16.08 -2.59 -9.62
CA ARG A 198 -15.13 -2.77 -8.51
C ARG A 198 -14.58 -1.43 -8.00
N VAL A 199 -15.34 -0.36 -8.14
CA VAL A 199 -14.89 1.02 -7.83
C VAL A 199 -15.60 1.66 -6.65
N TYR A 200 -16.77 1.15 -6.26
CA TYR A 200 -17.55 1.65 -5.13
C TYR A 200 -17.30 0.86 -3.85
N ILE A 201 -17.46 1.55 -2.72
CA ILE A 201 -17.42 0.87 -1.41
C ILE A 201 -18.69 0.04 -1.27
N ASN A 202 -18.52 -1.24 -0.92
CA ASN A 202 -19.58 -2.20 -0.72
C ASN A 202 -19.22 -3.13 0.43
N LYS A 203 -20.10 -4.09 0.79
CA LYS A 203 -19.89 -5.06 1.86
C LYS A 203 -18.54 -5.78 1.74
N TYR A 204 -18.20 -6.25 0.55
CA TYR A 204 -16.96 -7.01 0.35
C TYR A 204 -15.71 -6.16 0.51
N VAL A 205 -15.74 -4.89 0.09
CA VAL A 205 -14.67 -3.92 0.34
C VAL A 205 -14.52 -3.68 1.84
N ALA A 206 -15.63 -3.47 2.57
CA ALA A 206 -15.60 -3.29 4.02
C ALA A 206 -14.99 -4.51 4.73
N MET A 207 -15.42 -5.73 4.41
CA MET A 207 -14.89 -6.97 4.98
C MET A 207 -13.40 -7.17 4.66
N ALA A 208 -12.98 -6.87 3.44
CA ALA A 208 -11.59 -6.97 3.00
C ALA A 208 -10.68 -6.02 3.78
N PHE A 209 -11.10 -4.77 3.96
CA PHE A 209 -10.35 -3.81 4.77
C PHE A 209 -10.42 -4.10 6.27
N ALA A 210 -11.54 -4.64 6.79
CA ALA A 210 -11.62 -5.12 8.15
C ALA A 210 -10.57 -6.22 8.40
N SER A 211 -10.46 -7.22 7.52
CA SER A 211 -9.43 -8.26 7.63
C SER A 211 -8.01 -7.69 7.64
N ARG A 212 -7.71 -6.73 6.73
CA ARG A 212 -6.40 -6.06 6.64
C ARG A 212 -6.08 -5.25 7.90
N PHE A 213 -7.03 -4.48 8.40
CA PHE A 213 -6.79 -3.56 9.52
C PHE A 213 -6.69 -4.29 10.85
N PHE A 214 -7.51 -5.30 11.08
CA PHE A 214 -7.42 -6.14 12.28
C PHE A 214 -6.12 -6.96 12.30
N LEU A 215 -5.71 -7.53 11.15
CA LEU A 215 -4.42 -8.21 11.04
C LEU A 215 -3.25 -7.27 11.32
N TYR A 216 -3.29 -6.06 10.72
CA TYR A 216 -2.26 -5.05 10.95
C TYR A 216 -2.13 -4.70 12.43
N GLU A 217 -3.22 -4.31 13.08
CA GLU A 217 -3.19 -3.87 14.46
C GLU A 217 -2.87 -5.01 15.43
N GLY A 218 -3.44 -6.21 15.21
CA GLY A 218 -3.16 -7.39 16.01
C GLY A 218 -1.68 -7.77 16.00
N THR A 219 -1.08 -7.85 14.81
CA THR A 219 0.36 -8.15 14.69
C THR A 219 1.24 -6.98 15.13
N TYR A 220 0.83 -5.73 14.89
CA TYR A 220 1.55 -4.56 15.38
C TYR A 220 1.66 -4.59 16.91
N ARG A 221 0.57 -4.83 17.64
CA ARG A 221 0.59 -4.95 19.11
C ARG A 221 1.33 -6.20 19.59
N LYS A 222 1.25 -7.31 18.86
CA LYS A 222 1.96 -8.56 19.19
C LYS A 222 3.48 -8.38 19.16
N TYR A 223 4.02 -7.74 18.13
CA TYR A 223 5.45 -7.66 17.91
C TYR A 223 6.11 -6.41 18.55
N HIS A 224 5.35 -5.36 18.83
CA HIS A 224 5.84 -4.20 19.57
C HIS A 224 5.54 -4.36 21.05
N SER A 225 6.55 -4.53 21.88
CA SER A 225 6.41 -4.70 23.33
C SER A 225 5.81 -3.46 24.04
N LYS A 226 5.83 -2.30 23.38
CA LYS A 226 5.31 -1.02 23.86
C LYS A 226 4.72 -0.24 22.69
N ASN A 227 3.77 0.65 22.99
CA ASN A 227 3.25 1.60 22.02
C ASN A 227 4.38 2.55 21.56
N PRO A 228 4.80 2.50 20.27
CA PRO A 228 5.94 3.29 19.79
C PRO A 228 5.73 4.81 19.88
N SER A 229 4.50 5.29 19.83
CA SER A 229 4.22 6.74 19.91
C SER A 229 4.40 7.31 21.29
N THR A 230 4.18 6.52 22.34
CA THR A 230 4.24 6.94 23.74
C THR A 230 5.41 6.36 24.52
N GLY A 231 5.97 5.24 24.07
CA GLY A 231 6.98 4.44 24.79
C GLY A 231 6.42 3.69 26.02
N LYS A 232 5.09 3.71 26.23
CA LYS A 232 4.41 3.05 27.36
C LYS A 232 3.94 1.64 26.97
N ALA A 233 3.61 0.83 27.98
CA ALA A 233 2.90 -0.44 27.76
C ALA A 233 1.56 -0.20 27.06
N TRP A 234 1.08 -1.22 26.33
CA TRP A 234 -0.25 -1.20 25.73
C TRP A 234 -1.34 -1.10 26.79
N ASN A 235 -2.40 -0.38 26.48
CA ASN A 235 -3.60 -0.33 27.32
C ASN A 235 -4.45 -1.58 27.08
N ASN A 236 -4.77 -2.30 28.15
CA ASN A 236 -5.53 -3.55 28.10
C ASN A 236 -7.06 -3.36 28.32
N ASP A 237 -7.54 -2.12 28.34
CA ASP A 237 -8.98 -1.83 28.52
C ASP A 237 -9.79 -2.07 27.25
N TYR A 238 -9.11 -2.31 26.12
CA TYR A 238 -9.69 -2.55 24.78
C TYR A 238 -9.26 -3.91 24.25
N GLU A 239 -9.47 -4.15 22.96
CA GLU A 239 -9.20 -5.45 22.33
C GLU A 239 -7.78 -5.96 22.60
N SER A 240 -7.71 -7.22 23.00
CA SER A 240 -6.46 -7.98 23.09
C SER A 240 -5.90 -8.31 21.68
N VAL A 241 -4.63 -8.71 21.64
CA VAL A 241 -4.00 -9.22 20.40
C VAL A 241 -4.77 -10.42 19.84
N GLU A 242 -5.20 -11.34 20.70
CA GLU A 242 -5.96 -12.53 20.28
C GLU A 242 -7.31 -12.16 19.67
N GLU A 243 -8.04 -11.22 20.27
CA GLU A 243 -9.32 -10.74 19.71
C GLU A 243 -9.13 -10.07 18.36
N LEU A 244 -8.11 -9.23 18.19
CA LEU A 244 -7.82 -8.57 16.90
C LEU A 244 -7.46 -9.59 15.81
N LEU A 245 -6.64 -10.58 16.12
CA LEU A 245 -6.28 -11.65 15.17
C LEU A 245 -7.49 -12.54 14.85
N THR A 246 -8.37 -12.80 15.85
CA THR A 246 -9.62 -13.53 15.64
C THR A 246 -10.58 -12.76 14.74
N LEU A 247 -10.68 -11.43 14.88
CA LEU A 247 -11.46 -10.58 13.96
C LEU A 247 -10.88 -10.61 12.55
N ALA A 248 -9.56 -10.54 12.38
CA ALA A 248 -8.91 -10.68 11.08
C ALA A 248 -9.24 -12.04 10.43
N GLN A 249 -9.14 -13.12 11.19
CA GLN A 249 -9.54 -14.47 10.76
C GLN A 249 -11.02 -14.50 10.36
N THR A 250 -11.91 -13.96 11.19
CA THR A 250 -13.36 -13.97 10.97
C THR A 250 -13.76 -13.27 9.68
N TYR A 251 -13.28 -12.04 9.46
CA TYR A 251 -13.67 -11.26 8.26
C TYR A 251 -13.04 -11.80 6.99
N SER A 252 -11.79 -12.28 7.03
CA SER A 252 -11.19 -12.93 5.87
C SER A 252 -11.88 -14.25 5.54
N LYS A 253 -12.19 -15.10 6.54
CA LYS A 253 -12.91 -16.35 6.35
C LYS A 253 -14.33 -16.12 5.81
N ALA A 254 -15.06 -15.16 6.37
CA ALA A 254 -16.39 -14.81 5.91
C ALA A 254 -16.40 -14.37 4.43
N LEU A 255 -15.39 -13.59 4.01
CA LEU A 255 -15.28 -13.18 2.61
C LEU A 255 -14.91 -14.36 1.68
N ILE A 256 -14.11 -15.31 2.15
CA ILE A 256 -13.82 -16.56 1.43
C ILE A 256 -15.09 -17.39 1.26
N ASP A 257 -15.89 -17.52 2.31
CA ASP A 257 -17.13 -18.32 2.31
C ASP A 257 -18.25 -17.73 1.46
N GLU A 258 -18.26 -16.41 1.21
CA GLU A 258 -19.18 -15.79 0.23
C GLU A 258 -18.99 -16.35 -1.19
N ASN A 259 -17.82 -16.94 -1.50
CA ASN A 259 -17.50 -17.54 -2.78
C ASN A 259 -17.76 -16.60 -3.99
N ALA A 260 -17.64 -15.30 -3.75
CA ALA A 260 -17.87 -14.25 -4.76
C ALA A 260 -16.62 -13.91 -5.58
N PHE A 261 -15.46 -14.45 -5.17
CA PHE A 261 -14.15 -14.20 -5.79
C PHE A 261 -13.38 -15.49 -5.97
N SER A 262 -12.46 -15.48 -6.93
CA SER A 262 -11.51 -16.55 -7.19
C SER A 262 -10.17 -15.97 -7.65
N LEU A 263 -9.10 -16.75 -7.56
CA LEU A 263 -7.80 -16.33 -8.10
C LEU A 263 -7.85 -16.27 -9.64
N ASN A 264 -7.43 -15.14 -10.20
CA ASN A 264 -7.26 -15.03 -11.65
C ASN A 264 -6.11 -15.95 -12.10
N PRO A 265 -6.30 -16.79 -13.11
CA PRO A 265 -5.26 -17.71 -13.58
C PRO A 265 -4.05 -17.00 -14.18
N ASP A 266 -4.22 -15.78 -14.68
CA ASP A 266 -3.15 -14.93 -15.18
C ASP A 266 -2.82 -13.82 -14.18
N TYR A 267 -1.80 -14.08 -13.34
CA TYR A 267 -1.33 -13.10 -12.36
C TYR A 267 -0.92 -11.77 -12.98
N ARG A 268 -0.32 -11.79 -14.19
CA ARG A 268 0.12 -10.56 -14.85
C ARG A 268 -1.06 -9.69 -15.28
N ALA A 269 -2.14 -10.30 -15.73
CA ALA A 269 -3.35 -9.58 -16.16
C ALA A 269 -3.91 -8.67 -15.07
N LEU A 270 -3.72 -9.01 -13.79
CA LEU A 270 -4.13 -8.17 -12.64
C LEU A 270 -3.53 -6.75 -12.69
N PHE A 271 -2.35 -6.59 -13.28
CA PHE A 271 -1.57 -5.36 -13.20
C PHE A 271 -1.43 -4.59 -14.51
N VAL A 272 -1.77 -5.21 -15.63
CA VAL A 272 -1.58 -4.59 -16.97
C VAL A 272 -2.86 -4.41 -17.76
N SER A 273 -3.98 -4.98 -17.32
CA SER A 273 -5.25 -4.90 -18.02
C SER A 273 -5.87 -3.50 -17.92
N ALA A 274 -6.50 -3.05 -19.00
CA ALA A 274 -7.27 -1.81 -19.02
C ALA A 274 -8.47 -1.87 -18.05
N ASN A 275 -9.14 -3.01 -17.99
CA ASN A 275 -10.24 -3.25 -17.07
C ASN A 275 -9.77 -4.04 -15.85
N LEU A 276 -10.38 -3.80 -14.69
CA LEU A 276 -10.13 -4.59 -13.50
C LEU A 276 -10.62 -6.04 -13.71
N PRO A 277 -9.74 -7.06 -13.52
CA PRO A 277 -10.17 -8.46 -13.51
C PRO A 277 -11.12 -8.75 -12.35
N THR A 278 -12.43 -8.84 -12.63
CA THR A 278 -13.49 -8.88 -11.62
C THR A 278 -13.61 -10.20 -10.88
N ASP A 279 -12.96 -11.25 -11.35
CA ASP A 279 -12.83 -12.54 -10.67
C ASP A 279 -11.99 -12.44 -9.39
N GLU A 280 -10.90 -11.66 -9.41
CA GLU A 280 -10.01 -11.53 -8.25
C GLU A 280 -10.06 -10.16 -7.57
N VAL A 281 -10.26 -9.07 -8.33
CA VAL A 281 -10.24 -7.71 -7.78
C VAL A 281 -11.51 -7.42 -6.99
N ILE A 282 -11.36 -7.10 -5.70
CA ILE A 282 -12.44 -6.70 -4.80
C ILE A 282 -12.72 -5.21 -4.95
N TRP A 283 -11.66 -4.39 -5.00
CA TRP A 283 -11.75 -2.94 -5.18
C TRP A 283 -10.53 -2.40 -5.91
N GLY A 284 -10.75 -1.43 -6.80
CA GLY A 284 -9.68 -0.82 -7.58
C GLY A 284 -10.07 0.54 -8.16
N ARG A 285 -9.11 1.15 -8.84
CA ARG A 285 -9.29 2.39 -9.59
C ARG A 285 -9.16 2.12 -11.07
N THR A 286 -10.14 2.57 -11.85
CA THR A 286 -10.17 2.41 -13.30
C THR A 286 -9.50 3.56 -14.01
N TYR A 287 -8.87 3.23 -15.14
CA TYR A 287 -8.28 4.17 -16.08
C TYR A 287 -8.76 3.83 -17.50
N SER A 288 -8.69 4.77 -18.43
CA SER A 288 -9.18 4.57 -19.80
C SER A 288 -8.39 5.42 -20.79
N SER A 289 -7.92 4.76 -21.85
CA SER A 289 -7.30 5.44 -22.98
C SER A 289 -8.32 6.29 -23.77
N GLU A 290 -9.54 5.79 -23.93
CA GLU A 290 -10.62 6.45 -24.67
C GLU A 290 -11.07 7.75 -23.99
N LEU A 291 -11.22 7.70 -22.65
CA LEU A 291 -11.61 8.86 -21.85
C LEU A 291 -10.42 9.77 -21.51
N SER A 292 -9.22 9.46 -21.98
CA SER A 292 -7.98 10.19 -21.67
C SER A 292 -7.67 10.26 -20.15
N VAL A 293 -8.17 9.31 -19.37
CA VAL A 293 -7.87 9.16 -17.94
C VAL A 293 -6.69 8.20 -17.82
N LYS A 294 -5.49 8.74 -17.79
CA LYS A 294 -4.23 8.00 -17.87
C LYS A 294 -3.30 8.36 -16.69
N HIS A 295 -2.22 7.57 -16.56
CA HIS A 295 -1.21 7.77 -15.53
C HIS A 295 0.21 7.48 -16.05
N GLY A 296 1.22 7.77 -15.25
CA GLY A 296 2.63 7.66 -15.62
C GLY A 296 3.37 6.44 -15.07
N THR A 297 2.69 5.39 -14.63
CA THR A 297 3.35 4.29 -13.90
C THR A 297 4.43 3.61 -14.73
N THR A 298 4.14 3.19 -15.97
CA THR A 298 5.16 2.58 -16.86
C THR A 298 6.38 3.49 -17.04
N TYR A 299 6.15 4.80 -17.25
CA TYR A 299 7.23 5.76 -17.42
C TYR A 299 8.11 5.88 -16.17
N LYS A 300 7.54 5.80 -14.97
CA LYS A 300 8.31 5.82 -13.71
C LYS A 300 9.24 4.61 -13.58
N TYR A 301 8.85 3.46 -14.09
CA TYR A 301 9.68 2.24 -14.07
C TYR A 301 10.73 2.22 -15.18
N CYS A 302 10.42 2.78 -16.36
CA CYS A 302 11.17 2.55 -17.60
C CYS A 302 11.74 3.84 -18.24
N SER A 303 11.94 4.91 -17.49
CA SER A 303 12.50 6.17 -18.02
C SER A 303 13.86 6.48 -17.42
N THR A 304 14.80 6.89 -18.26
CA THR A 304 16.13 7.38 -17.84
C THR A 304 16.08 8.73 -17.13
N THR A 305 15.05 9.53 -17.39
CA THR A 305 14.90 10.90 -16.85
C THR A 305 14.02 10.95 -15.61
N SER A 306 13.04 10.06 -15.51
CA SER A 306 12.01 10.08 -14.45
C SER A 306 12.17 8.89 -13.47
N SER A 307 12.86 7.83 -13.89
CA SER A 307 13.14 6.70 -13.05
C SER A 307 14.07 7.07 -11.89
N LYS A 308 13.68 6.71 -10.68
CA LYS A 308 14.56 6.71 -9.51
C LYS A 308 15.42 5.45 -9.46
N GLN A 309 15.48 4.71 -10.54
CA GLN A 309 16.16 3.43 -10.69
C GLN A 309 15.73 2.42 -9.62
N TYR A 310 14.42 2.38 -9.35
CA TYR A 310 13.83 1.37 -8.48
C TYR A 310 14.21 -0.02 -8.99
N SER A 311 14.85 -0.80 -8.15
CA SER A 311 15.49 -2.05 -8.56
C SER A 311 15.12 -3.18 -7.61
N PRO A 312 14.61 -4.32 -8.12
CA PRO A 312 14.48 -5.51 -7.28
C PRO A 312 15.84 -5.91 -6.72
N THR A 313 15.88 -6.43 -5.51
CA THR A 313 17.11 -7.00 -4.93
C THR A 313 17.23 -8.49 -5.22
N LYS A 314 18.42 -9.07 -5.02
CA LYS A 314 18.63 -10.52 -5.04
C LYS A 314 17.76 -11.24 -4.02
N GLU A 315 17.55 -10.61 -2.87
CA GLU A 315 16.72 -11.13 -1.81
C GLU A 315 15.26 -11.28 -2.28
N TYR A 316 14.73 -10.28 -3.01
CA TYR A 316 13.41 -10.38 -3.61
C TYR A 316 13.31 -11.55 -4.58
N VAL A 317 14.25 -11.66 -5.52
CA VAL A 317 14.28 -12.75 -6.51
C VAL A 317 14.43 -14.12 -5.85
N ARG A 318 15.15 -14.20 -4.74
CA ARG A 318 15.35 -15.45 -3.98
C ARG A 318 14.09 -15.89 -3.22
N MET A 319 13.15 -14.98 -2.90
CA MET A 319 11.87 -15.36 -2.27
C MET A 319 11.05 -16.32 -3.14
N PHE A 320 11.17 -16.26 -4.46
CA PHE A 320 10.42 -17.12 -5.36
C PHE A 320 10.99 -18.54 -5.39
N LEU A 321 10.13 -19.53 -5.20
CA LEU A 321 10.50 -20.93 -5.24
C LEU A 321 10.69 -21.44 -6.68
N LYS A 322 11.25 -22.64 -6.82
CA LYS A 322 11.18 -23.41 -8.07
C LYS A 322 9.81 -24.04 -8.25
N THR A 323 9.48 -24.45 -9.46
CA THR A 323 8.16 -25.04 -9.80
C THR A 323 7.89 -26.34 -9.03
N ASP A 324 8.92 -27.09 -8.65
CA ASP A 324 8.81 -28.29 -7.82
C ASP A 324 8.64 -27.99 -6.31
N GLY A 325 8.59 -26.71 -5.94
CA GLY A 325 8.50 -26.25 -4.55
C GLY A 325 9.83 -26.17 -3.81
N SER A 326 10.93 -26.50 -4.46
CA SER A 326 12.27 -26.43 -3.85
C SER A 326 12.79 -24.99 -3.80
N LEU A 327 13.81 -24.78 -2.98
CA LEU A 327 14.45 -23.48 -2.77
C LEU A 327 15.28 -23.07 -3.99
N ALA A 328 15.28 -21.78 -4.28
CA ALA A 328 16.13 -21.21 -5.32
C ALA A 328 17.57 -21.04 -4.84
N GLU A 329 18.52 -21.39 -5.68
CA GLU A 329 19.94 -21.19 -5.42
C GLU A 329 20.31 -19.70 -5.51
N GLY A 330 21.31 -19.28 -4.72
CA GLY A 330 21.75 -17.89 -4.67
C GLY A 330 22.82 -17.54 -5.70
N GLU A 331 23.76 -18.44 -5.98
CA GLU A 331 25.00 -18.17 -6.71
C GLU A 331 25.07 -18.99 -8.00
N VAL A 332 24.18 -18.66 -8.92
CA VAL A 332 24.09 -19.30 -10.24
C VAL A 332 24.23 -18.25 -11.35
N SER A 333 24.53 -18.70 -12.56
CA SER A 333 24.61 -17.81 -13.71
C SER A 333 23.28 -17.08 -13.96
N VAL A 334 23.36 -15.91 -14.57
CA VAL A 334 22.17 -15.07 -14.89
C VAL A 334 21.11 -15.87 -15.66
N THR A 335 21.50 -16.74 -16.57
CA THR A 335 20.56 -17.55 -17.36
C THR A 335 19.93 -18.69 -16.57
N GLN A 336 20.63 -19.28 -15.60
CA GLN A 336 20.13 -20.37 -14.77
C GLN A 336 19.15 -19.87 -13.69
N GLU A 337 19.35 -18.64 -13.22
CA GLU A 337 18.57 -18.07 -12.13
C GLU A 337 17.05 -18.05 -12.39
N PHE A 338 16.65 -17.89 -13.65
CA PHE A 338 15.25 -17.75 -14.05
C PHE A 338 14.59 -19.05 -14.55
N GLN A 339 15.34 -20.17 -14.51
CA GLN A 339 14.81 -21.46 -14.99
C GLN A 339 13.95 -22.16 -13.94
N ASN A 340 12.82 -22.71 -14.38
CA ASN A 340 11.91 -23.49 -13.53
C ASN A 340 11.46 -22.75 -12.27
N ARG A 341 11.10 -21.47 -12.40
CA ARG A 341 10.71 -20.61 -11.28
C ARG A 341 9.21 -20.37 -11.24
N ASP A 342 8.76 -19.97 -10.08
CA ASP A 342 7.45 -19.38 -9.84
C ASP A 342 7.09 -18.36 -10.94
N LYS A 343 5.92 -18.50 -11.57
CA LYS A 343 5.48 -17.65 -12.69
C LYS A 343 5.35 -16.18 -12.31
N ARG A 344 5.10 -15.87 -11.04
CA ARG A 344 5.01 -14.48 -10.55
C ARG A 344 6.34 -13.75 -10.64
N LEU A 345 7.48 -14.47 -10.61
CA LEU A 345 8.80 -13.87 -10.85
C LEU A 345 8.84 -13.21 -12.23
N ALA A 346 8.50 -13.94 -13.29
CA ALA A 346 8.48 -13.40 -14.65
C ALA A 346 7.39 -12.36 -14.89
N ALA A 347 6.33 -12.35 -14.08
CA ALA A 347 5.30 -11.30 -14.12
C ALA A 347 5.73 -10.01 -13.41
N SER A 348 6.68 -10.08 -12.48
CA SER A 348 7.11 -8.95 -11.64
C SER A 348 8.48 -8.39 -12.01
N VAL A 349 9.40 -9.25 -12.44
CA VAL A 349 10.79 -8.92 -12.80
C VAL A 349 11.05 -9.33 -14.23
N LEU A 350 11.77 -8.51 -14.97
CA LEU A 350 12.20 -8.82 -16.31
C LEU A 350 13.08 -10.09 -16.32
N THR A 351 12.66 -11.09 -17.10
CA THR A 351 13.37 -12.36 -17.28
C THR A 351 13.74 -12.57 -18.73
N PRO A 352 14.72 -13.42 -19.06
CA PRO A 352 15.03 -13.78 -20.44
C PRO A 352 13.79 -14.27 -21.18
N GLY A 353 13.63 -13.82 -22.44
CA GLY A 353 12.47 -14.13 -23.28
C GLY A 353 11.28 -13.18 -23.13
N ALA A 354 11.31 -12.25 -22.15
CA ALA A 354 10.26 -11.25 -22.03
C ALA A 354 10.23 -10.33 -23.27
N GLN A 355 9.03 -10.11 -23.81
CA GLN A 355 8.83 -9.34 -25.03
C GLN A 355 8.07 -8.05 -24.77
N TRP A 356 8.37 -7.03 -25.54
CA TRP A 356 7.64 -5.78 -25.59
C TRP A 356 7.32 -5.39 -27.03
N ARG A 357 6.31 -4.55 -27.21
CA ARG A 357 5.92 -4.04 -28.51
C ARG A 357 6.49 -2.63 -28.72
N ASP A 358 7.26 -2.44 -29.78
CA ASP A 358 7.79 -1.13 -30.14
C ASP A 358 6.73 -0.22 -30.79
N ALA A 359 7.07 1.07 -31.01
CA ALA A 359 6.20 2.05 -31.65
C ALA A 359 5.75 1.66 -33.07
N GLY A 360 6.48 0.77 -33.73
CA GLY A 360 6.12 0.20 -35.05
C GLY A 360 5.22 -1.06 -34.94
N GLY A 361 4.85 -1.47 -33.71
CA GLY A 361 4.03 -2.65 -33.48
C GLY A 361 4.78 -3.99 -33.52
N ASN A 362 6.13 -3.98 -33.60
CA ASN A 362 6.93 -5.20 -33.69
C ASN A 362 7.25 -5.72 -32.28
N LEU A 363 7.12 -7.04 -32.08
CA LEU A 363 7.58 -7.69 -30.85
C LEU A 363 9.09 -7.80 -30.84
N LYS A 364 9.68 -7.37 -29.75
CA LYS A 364 11.13 -7.46 -29.49
C LYS A 364 11.37 -8.01 -28.10
N GLU A 365 12.40 -8.82 -27.94
CA GLU A 365 12.85 -9.24 -26.63
C GLU A 365 13.47 -8.06 -25.89
N LEU A 366 13.07 -7.87 -24.61
CA LEU A 366 13.57 -6.80 -23.77
C LEU A 366 14.79 -7.26 -22.98
N ALA A 367 15.85 -6.45 -23.03
CA ALA A 367 17.04 -6.63 -22.21
C ALA A 367 17.03 -5.63 -21.03
N PRO A 368 17.59 -6.00 -19.85
CA PRO A 368 17.74 -5.06 -18.74
C PRO A 368 18.52 -3.81 -19.16
N ASN A 369 18.03 -2.66 -18.75
CA ASN A 369 18.68 -1.39 -19.03
C ASN A 369 19.29 -0.82 -17.74
N TRP A 370 20.62 -0.76 -17.67
CA TRP A 370 21.37 -0.31 -16.50
C TRP A 370 21.18 1.18 -16.17
N THR A 371 20.58 1.92 -17.06
CA THR A 371 20.16 3.30 -16.75
C THR A 371 18.83 3.33 -15.98
N TRP A 372 18.08 2.23 -15.97
CA TRP A 372 16.78 2.09 -15.28
C TRP A 372 16.86 1.22 -14.02
N THR A 373 17.92 0.44 -13.87
CA THR A 373 18.14 -0.42 -12.70
C THR A 373 19.57 -0.32 -12.20
N LYS A 374 19.78 -0.55 -10.90
CA LYS A 374 21.09 -0.63 -10.27
C LYS A 374 21.48 -2.04 -9.86
N SER A 375 20.52 -2.94 -9.74
CA SER A 375 20.78 -4.33 -9.33
C SER A 375 21.00 -5.30 -10.48
N GLY A 376 20.68 -4.90 -11.71
CA GLY A 376 20.59 -5.80 -12.87
C GLY A 376 19.22 -6.45 -13.03
N TYR A 377 18.39 -6.43 -12.02
CA TYR A 377 16.98 -6.79 -12.11
C TYR A 377 16.15 -5.56 -12.41
N GLN A 378 15.11 -5.70 -13.22
CA GLN A 378 14.22 -4.61 -13.61
C GLN A 378 12.77 -4.98 -13.29
N TRP A 379 12.05 -4.08 -12.63
CA TRP A 379 10.63 -4.23 -12.37
C TRP A 379 9.82 -4.14 -13.65
N ILE A 380 8.83 -5.04 -13.81
CA ILE A 380 7.85 -5.01 -14.91
C ILE A 380 6.41 -5.21 -14.44
N LYS A 381 6.15 -5.37 -13.14
CA LYS A 381 4.83 -5.74 -12.60
C LYS A 381 3.69 -4.87 -13.13
N TRP A 382 3.89 -3.56 -13.23
CA TRP A 382 2.90 -2.59 -13.66
C TRP A 382 3.13 -2.04 -15.09
N VAL A 383 4.12 -2.58 -15.79
CA VAL A 383 4.56 -2.09 -17.08
C VAL A 383 3.72 -2.69 -18.21
N GLN A 384 2.97 -1.86 -18.94
CA GLN A 384 2.23 -2.28 -20.13
C GLN A 384 3.20 -2.51 -21.30
N MET A 385 3.71 -3.75 -21.45
CA MET A 385 4.70 -4.12 -22.47
C MET A 385 4.07 -4.42 -23.83
N GLU A 386 2.76 -4.58 -23.88
CA GLU A 386 1.98 -4.95 -25.06
C GLU A 386 1.76 -3.77 -26.02
N GLU A 387 2.02 -2.55 -25.58
CA GLU A 387 2.00 -1.33 -26.37
C GLU A 387 3.36 -0.65 -26.32
N ASP A 388 3.54 0.58 -26.86
CA ASP A 388 4.77 1.35 -26.67
C ASP A 388 4.80 2.00 -25.28
N PRO A 389 5.29 1.31 -24.25
CA PRO A 389 5.20 1.78 -22.87
C PRO A 389 6.20 2.88 -22.58
N PHE A 390 7.17 3.14 -23.48
CA PHE A 390 8.30 4.02 -23.27
C PHE A 390 8.15 5.39 -23.92
N SER A 391 7.00 5.63 -24.57
CA SER A 391 6.76 6.82 -25.38
C SER A 391 6.58 8.13 -24.57
N GLY A 392 6.44 8.07 -23.24
CA GLY A 392 6.35 9.26 -22.40
C GLY A 392 5.51 9.09 -21.13
N ASP A 393 5.49 10.15 -20.32
CA ASP A 393 4.65 10.22 -19.11
C ASP A 393 3.16 10.27 -19.48
N SER A 394 2.30 9.81 -18.57
CA SER A 394 0.84 9.81 -18.73
C SER A 394 0.33 9.03 -19.97
N LYS A 395 0.98 7.90 -20.27
CA LYS A 395 0.57 7.00 -21.35
C LYS A 395 -0.09 5.72 -20.85
N SER A 396 0.17 5.32 -19.63
CA SER A 396 -0.42 4.12 -19.03
C SER A 396 -1.91 4.31 -18.76
N TYR A 397 -2.69 3.27 -18.96
CA TYR A 397 -4.14 3.24 -18.72
C TYR A 397 -4.62 1.91 -18.09
N ASN A 398 -3.68 1.07 -17.66
CA ASN A 398 -4.03 -0.13 -16.89
C ASN A 398 -4.72 0.27 -15.58
N SER A 399 -5.83 -0.39 -15.28
CA SER A 399 -6.56 -0.18 -14.03
C SER A 399 -5.78 -0.79 -12.85
N ILE A 400 -5.94 -0.20 -11.66
CA ILE A 400 -5.12 -0.52 -10.51
C ILE A 400 -5.97 -1.19 -9.42
N PRO A 401 -5.77 -2.49 -9.13
CA PRO A 401 -6.29 -3.13 -7.93
C PRO A 401 -5.77 -2.46 -6.65
N ILE A 402 -6.67 -2.23 -5.69
CA ILE A 402 -6.33 -1.69 -4.36
C ILE A 402 -6.39 -2.80 -3.30
N ILE A 403 -7.35 -3.70 -3.46
CA ILE A 403 -7.44 -4.92 -2.67
C ILE A 403 -8.03 -6.03 -3.52
N ARG A 404 -7.49 -7.24 -3.39
CA ARG A 404 -7.84 -8.40 -4.19
C ARG A 404 -7.85 -9.69 -3.37
N TYR A 405 -8.50 -10.72 -3.90
CA TYR A 405 -8.76 -11.98 -3.20
C TYR A 405 -7.48 -12.70 -2.74
N GLY A 406 -6.38 -12.61 -3.52
CA GLY A 406 -5.09 -13.15 -3.11
C GLY A 406 -4.61 -12.62 -1.76
N GLU A 407 -4.85 -11.33 -1.45
CA GLU A 407 -4.54 -10.77 -0.13
C GLU A 407 -5.44 -11.33 0.97
N ILE A 408 -6.72 -11.58 0.67
CA ILE A 408 -7.66 -12.14 1.67
C ILE A 408 -7.22 -13.54 2.10
N LEU A 409 -6.76 -14.36 1.15
CA LEU A 409 -6.19 -15.68 1.45
C LEU A 409 -4.96 -15.57 2.35
N LEU A 410 -4.09 -14.59 2.09
CA LEU A 410 -2.90 -14.34 2.90
C LEU A 410 -3.23 -13.79 4.29
N ASN A 411 -4.22 -12.90 4.40
CA ASN A 411 -4.65 -12.36 5.69
C ASN A 411 -5.27 -13.47 6.56
N TYR A 412 -6.06 -14.36 5.96
CA TYR A 412 -6.62 -15.52 6.65
C TYR A 412 -5.52 -16.47 7.12
N ALA A 413 -4.60 -16.85 6.21
CA ALA A 413 -3.48 -17.73 6.54
C ALA A 413 -2.62 -17.18 7.69
N GLU A 414 -2.27 -15.90 7.63
CA GLU A 414 -1.44 -15.29 8.66
C GLU A 414 -2.17 -15.19 10.00
N ALA A 415 -3.41 -14.73 10.01
CA ALA A 415 -4.20 -14.64 11.26
C ALA A 415 -4.33 -16.00 11.96
N VAL A 416 -4.64 -17.05 11.19
CA VAL A 416 -4.74 -18.44 11.71
C VAL A 416 -3.38 -18.92 12.24
N ALA A 417 -2.29 -18.65 11.52
CA ALA A 417 -0.94 -19.06 11.93
C ALA A 417 -0.46 -18.30 13.17
N GLU A 418 -0.77 -17.01 13.28
CA GLU A 418 -0.43 -16.18 14.44
C GLU A 418 -1.21 -16.61 15.70
N LEU A 419 -2.41 -17.18 15.54
CA LEU A 419 -3.21 -17.80 16.59
C LEU A 419 -2.77 -19.25 16.91
N GLY A 420 -1.83 -19.84 16.13
CA GLY A 420 -1.35 -21.19 16.33
C GLY A 420 -2.27 -22.30 15.80
N ASN A 421 -3.24 -21.96 14.96
CA ASN A 421 -4.31 -22.86 14.51
C ASN A 421 -4.15 -23.32 13.04
N MET A 422 -2.99 -23.10 12.41
CA MET A 422 -2.76 -23.49 11.02
C MET A 422 -2.69 -25.02 10.89
N ASP A 423 -3.52 -25.55 10.00
CA ASP A 423 -3.47 -26.96 9.58
C ASP A 423 -3.25 -27.08 8.06
N LYS A 424 -3.07 -28.31 7.59
CA LYS A 424 -2.83 -28.59 6.18
C LYS A 424 -4.01 -28.22 5.27
N ASN A 425 -5.24 -28.33 5.74
CA ASN A 425 -6.42 -28.00 4.92
C ASN A 425 -6.51 -26.49 4.70
N ILE A 426 -6.31 -25.71 5.75
CA ILE A 426 -6.27 -24.24 5.68
C ILE A 426 -5.09 -23.79 4.80
N TRP A 427 -3.93 -24.43 4.97
CA TRP A 427 -2.77 -24.19 4.11
C TRP A 427 -3.09 -24.37 2.63
N GLU A 428 -3.68 -25.51 2.27
CA GLU A 428 -4.02 -25.81 0.87
C GLU A 428 -5.09 -24.89 0.29
N GLN A 429 -6.02 -24.41 1.11
CA GLN A 429 -7.03 -23.42 0.69
C GLN A 429 -6.46 -22.03 0.48
N THR A 430 -5.34 -21.70 1.10
CA THR A 430 -4.73 -20.37 1.10
C THR A 430 -3.39 -20.34 0.36
N ILE A 431 -2.30 -20.61 1.04
CA ILE A 431 -0.93 -20.62 0.49
C ILE A 431 -0.82 -21.62 -0.68
N GLY A 432 -1.39 -22.81 -0.51
CA GLY A 432 -1.43 -23.84 -1.56
C GLY A 432 -2.15 -23.36 -2.82
N ALA A 433 -3.27 -22.66 -2.68
CA ALA A 433 -4.00 -22.11 -3.82
C ALA A 433 -3.16 -21.05 -4.59
N LEU A 434 -2.48 -20.14 -3.88
CA LEU A 434 -1.59 -19.14 -4.47
C LEU A 434 -0.42 -19.79 -5.21
N ARG A 435 0.22 -20.79 -4.59
CA ARG A 435 1.34 -21.54 -5.19
C ARG A 435 0.89 -22.32 -6.43
N ARG A 436 -0.26 -22.97 -6.41
CA ARG A 436 -0.80 -23.68 -7.60
C ARG A 436 -1.07 -22.72 -8.75
N ARG A 437 -1.67 -21.54 -8.49
CA ARG A 437 -1.86 -20.50 -9.50
C ARG A 437 -0.50 -20.07 -10.09
N ALA A 438 0.51 -19.95 -9.25
CA ALA A 438 1.88 -19.58 -9.64
C ALA A 438 2.65 -20.72 -10.36
N GLY A 439 2.08 -21.92 -10.47
CA GLY A 439 2.73 -23.11 -11.06
C GLY A 439 3.81 -23.72 -10.14
N VAL A 440 3.71 -23.51 -8.84
CA VAL A 440 4.60 -24.03 -7.81
C VAL A 440 3.91 -25.17 -7.05
N LYS A 441 4.61 -26.27 -6.82
CA LYS A 441 4.14 -27.36 -5.96
C LYS A 441 3.93 -26.82 -4.54
N SER A 442 2.74 -27.02 -4.00
CA SER A 442 2.47 -26.71 -2.60
C SER A 442 3.08 -27.77 -1.69
N ILE A 443 3.90 -27.34 -0.72
CA ILE A 443 4.44 -28.20 0.32
C ILE A 443 4.10 -27.53 1.66
N TYR A 444 3.37 -28.27 2.50
CA TYR A 444 3.04 -27.81 3.85
C TYR A 444 4.23 -28.00 4.79
N PRO A 445 4.59 -27.04 5.65
CA PRO A 445 5.75 -27.16 6.53
C PRO A 445 5.72 -28.34 7.55
N GLY A 446 4.57 -29.00 7.69
CA GLY A 446 4.43 -30.24 8.47
C GLY A 446 4.61 -31.53 7.66
N ASP A 447 4.80 -31.46 6.34
CA ASP A 447 4.98 -32.65 5.48
C ASP A 447 6.42 -33.17 5.54
N ALA A 448 6.60 -34.47 5.35
CA ALA A 448 7.91 -35.11 5.41
C ALA A 448 8.88 -34.65 4.29
N GLU A 449 8.33 -34.12 3.19
CA GLU A 449 9.13 -33.59 2.07
C GLU A 449 9.51 -32.11 2.25
N TYR A 450 9.01 -31.43 3.28
CA TYR A 450 9.34 -30.04 3.55
C TYR A 450 10.81 -29.90 3.97
N VAL A 451 11.50 -28.96 3.33
CA VAL A 451 12.87 -28.58 3.68
C VAL A 451 12.87 -27.15 4.21
N ALA A 452 13.24 -26.98 5.48
CA ALA A 452 13.29 -25.67 6.12
C ALA A 452 14.31 -24.76 5.42
N ASP A 453 13.87 -23.55 5.08
CA ASP A 453 14.75 -22.53 4.48
C ASP A 453 15.55 -21.81 5.56
N THR A 454 16.78 -22.25 5.79
CA THR A 454 17.70 -21.63 6.74
C THR A 454 18.04 -20.20 6.36
N TRP A 455 18.17 -19.90 5.05
CA TRP A 455 18.41 -18.54 4.59
C TRP A 455 17.23 -17.61 4.93
N LEU A 456 15.99 -18.06 4.73
CA LEU A 456 14.81 -17.26 5.04
C LEU A 456 14.69 -17.01 6.55
N ARG A 457 15.00 -18.01 7.36
CA ARG A 457 15.08 -17.88 8.81
C ARG A 457 16.11 -16.86 9.22
N ASP A 458 17.34 -16.99 8.72
CA ASP A 458 18.42 -16.06 9.00
C ASP A 458 18.09 -14.64 8.52
N TYR A 459 17.38 -14.54 7.38
CA TYR A 459 16.92 -13.26 6.85
C TYR A 459 16.06 -12.49 7.84
N TYR A 460 15.17 -13.16 8.58
CA TYR A 460 14.26 -12.54 9.53
C TYR A 460 14.75 -12.55 10.98
N THR A 461 15.82 -13.26 11.31
CA THR A 461 16.26 -13.43 12.70
C THR A 461 17.70 -13.03 12.97
N GLN A 462 18.59 -13.14 11.98
CA GLN A 462 19.99 -12.79 12.16
C GLN A 462 20.21 -11.28 12.00
N ASP A 463 20.96 -10.70 12.94
CA ASP A 463 21.32 -9.26 12.95
C ASP A 463 20.11 -8.29 12.94
N VAL A 464 18.95 -8.74 13.40
CA VAL A 464 17.79 -7.89 13.63
C VAL A 464 17.71 -7.48 15.10
N LYS A 465 17.26 -6.25 15.36
CA LYS A 465 17.19 -5.70 16.74
C LYS A 465 16.14 -6.39 17.58
N HIS A 466 15.04 -6.81 16.96
CA HIS A 466 13.89 -7.39 17.61
C HIS A 466 13.54 -8.76 17.00
N PRO A 467 14.40 -9.79 17.16
CA PRO A 467 14.16 -11.09 16.56
C PRO A 467 12.90 -11.73 17.16
N ALA A 468 11.97 -12.12 16.30
CA ALA A 468 10.80 -12.89 16.71
C ALA A 468 11.08 -14.39 16.58
N VAL A 469 10.49 -15.18 17.47
CA VAL A 469 10.46 -16.64 17.30
C VAL A 469 9.42 -16.97 16.23
N LEU A 470 9.88 -17.36 15.05
CA LEU A 470 9.04 -17.66 13.90
C LEU A 470 9.03 -19.16 13.62
N SER A 471 7.84 -19.75 13.50
CA SER A 471 7.66 -21.09 12.96
C SER A 471 7.95 -21.10 11.46
N ASP A 472 8.25 -22.26 10.90
CA ASP A 472 8.40 -22.44 9.46
C ASP A 472 7.13 -22.03 8.70
N ILE A 473 5.95 -22.28 9.30
CA ILE A 473 4.66 -21.84 8.76
C ILE A 473 4.63 -20.31 8.59
N LEU A 474 4.98 -19.55 9.61
CA LEU A 474 4.99 -18.08 9.55
C LEU A 474 6.07 -17.57 8.58
N LEU A 475 7.24 -18.21 8.53
CA LEU A 475 8.28 -17.85 7.57
C LEU A 475 7.80 -18.02 6.12
N GLU A 476 7.15 -19.14 5.81
CA GLU A 476 6.63 -19.41 4.48
C GLU A 476 5.43 -18.49 4.12
N ILE A 477 4.59 -18.10 5.09
CA ILE A 477 3.54 -17.10 4.87
C ILE A 477 4.17 -15.72 4.58
N ARG A 478 5.22 -15.33 5.30
CA ARG A 478 5.95 -14.08 5.03
C ARG A 478 6.60 -14.09 3.64
N ARG A 479 7.16 -15.23 3.19
CA ARG A 479 7.62 -15.43 1.81
C ARG A 479 6.50 -15.21 0.81
N GLU A 480 5.36 -15.86 1.04
CA GLU A 480 4.23 -15.81 0.13
C GLU A 480 3.64 -14.39 0.01
N ARG A 481 3.57 -13.64 1.11
CA ARG A 481 3.18 -12.21 1.09
C ARG A 481 4.11 -11.38 0.21
N VAL A 482 5.41 -11.60 0.29
CA VAL A 482 6.40 -10.90 -0.55
C VAL A 482 6.19 -11.22 -2.03
N THR A 483 6.11 -12.50 -2.39
CA THR A 483 6.01 -12.91 -3.80
C THR A 483 4.68 -12.53 -4.43
N GLU A 484 3.64 -12.41 -3.63
CA GLU A 484 2.30 -12.07 -4.05
C GLU A 484 2.03 -10.56 -4.10
N LEU A 485 2.36 -9.81 -3.03
CA LEU A 485 1.85 -8.46 -2.80
C LEU A 485 2.86 -7.33 -3.00
N MET A 486 4.14 -7.61 -3.26
CA MET A 486 5.16 -6.57 -3.41
C MET A 486 4.75 -5.53 -4.46
N LEU A 487 4.90 -4.24 -4.15
CA LEU A 487 4.52 -3.11 -4.99
C LEU A 487 3.00 -2.97 -5.22
N GLU A 488 2.17 -3.41 -4.29
CA GLU A 488 0.73 -3.16 -4.28
C GLU A 488 0.38 -2.21 -3.12
N GLY A 489 0.49 -0.91 -3.37
CA GLY A 489 0.30 0.14 -2.37
C GLY A 489 1.54 0.33 -1.50
N GLN A 490 1.58 -0.24 -0.34
CA GLN A 490 2.73 -0.25 0.59
C GLN A 490 2.72 -1.53 1.43
N SER A 491 2.41 -2.63 0.78
CA SER A 491 2.19 -3.91 1.46
C SER A 491 3.42 -4.41 2.22
N ARG A 492 4.60 -4.34 1.58
CA ARG A 492 5.85 -4.73 2.24
C ARG A 492 6.24 -3.78 3.36
N TYR A 493 6.09 -2.48 3.15
CA TYR A 493 6.35 -1.48 4.18
C TYR A 493 5.48 -1.72 5.41
N ASP A 494 4.16 -1.89 5.21
CA ASP A 494 3.22 -2.19 6.29
C ASP A 494 3.59 -3.49 7.03
N ASP A 495 4.01 -4.53 6.31
CA ASP A 495 4.47 -5.80 6.89
C ASP A 495 5.71 -5.60 7.78
N LEU A 496 6.71 -4.84 7.31
CA LEU A 496 7.89 -4.52 8.12
C LEU A 496 7.54 -3.72 9.38
N MET A 497 6.63 -2.75 9.25
CA MET A 497 6.19 -1.92 10.38
C MET A 497 5.46 -2.74 11.43
N ARG A 498 4.47 -3.56 11.02
CA ARG A 498 3.66 -4.35 11.96
C ARG A 498 4.41 -5.53 12.58
N TRP A 499 5.42 -6.09 11.90
CA TRP A 499 6.28 -7.16 12.43
C TRP A 499 7.47 -6.65 13.24
N HIS A 500 7.60 -5.34 13.45
CA HIS A 500 8.74 -4.72 14.14
C HIS A 500 10.09 -4.99 13.45
N MET A 501 10.10 -4.98 12.11
CA MET A 501 11.22 -5.36 11.25
C MET A 501 11.76 -4.20 10.41
N GLY A 502 11.55 -2.96 10.85
CA GLY A 502 12.02 -1.76 10.12
C GLY A 502 13.53 -1.71 9.94
N ASP A 503 14.29 -2.30 10.87
CA ASP A 503 15.76 -2.38 10.79
C ASP A 503 16.29 -3.26 9.63
N LEU A 504 15.44 -4.07 8.99
CA LEU A 504 15.80 -4.73 7.73
C LEU A 504 16.15 -3.72 6.63
N ILE A 505 15.56 -2.53 6.66
CA ILE A 505 15.86 -1.45 5.72
C ILE A 505 17.33 -1.01 5.89
N GLU A 506 17.75 -0.69 7.12
CA GLU A 506 19.12 -0.28 7.43
C GLU A 506 20.14 -1.39 7.18
N ARG A 507 19.86 -2.62 7.64
CA ARG A 507 20.78 -3.74 7.55
C ARG A 507 21.24 -3.99 6.12
N ARG A 508 20.34 -3.89 5.14
CA ARG A 508 20.67 -4.15 3.74
C ARG A 508 21.63 -3.12 3.17
N TYR A 509 21.45 -1.88 3.52
CA TYR A 509 22.25 -0.79 2.96
C TYR A 509 23.55 -0.55 3.71
N ASN A 510 23.58 -0.70 5.02
CA ASN A 510 24.75 -0.37 5.82
C ASN A 510 25.75 -1.52 5.93
N HIS A 511 25.28 -2.78 5.93
CA HIS A 511 26.16 -3.93 6.18
C HIS A 511 26.52 -4.70 4.90
N VAL A 512 25.62 -4.83 3.96
CA VAL A 512 25.81 -5.67 2.76
C VAL A 512 25.67 -4.86 1.47
N GLY A 513 25.02 -3.70 1.52
CA GLY A 513 24.54 -3.00 0.32
C GLY A 513 23.39 -3.76 -0.34
N TRP A 514 22.86 -3.21 -1.43
CA TRP A 514 21.93 -3.96 -2.25
C TRP A 514 22.68 -5.03 -3.03
N ARG A 515 22.22 -6.25 -2.91
CA ARG A 515 22.68 -7.32 -3.78
C ARG A 515 21.79 -7.39 -5.02
N GLY A 516 22.41 -7.23 -6.18
CA GLY A 516 21.81 -7.47 -7.48
C GLY A 516 22.09 -8.87 -8.00
N ILE A 517 22.10 -9.01 -9.32
CA ILE A 517 22.40 -10.28 -9.98
C ILE A 517 23.75 -10.81 -9.53
N TYR A 518 23.87 -12.14 -9.53
CA TYR A 518 25.16 -12.82 -9.34
C TYR A 518 25.82 -13.01 -10.69
N ILE A 519 27.05 -12.56 -10.83
CA ILE A 519 27.88 -12.73 -12.02
C ILE A 519 28.92 -13.79 -11.68
N THR A 520 28.86 -14.93 -12.35
CA THR A 520 29.85 -16.01 -12.16
C THR A 520 31.23 -15.58 -12.60
N GLU A 521 32.27 -16.29 -12.17
CA GLU A 521 33.66 -16.01 -12.58
C GLU A 521 33.83 -16.12 -14.11
N GLU A 522 33.14 -17.05 -14.74
CA GLU A 522 33.12 -17.21 -16.21
C GLU A 522 32.44 -16.03 -16.89
N GLU A 523 31.24 -15.64 -16.42
CA GLU A 523 30.50 -14.48 -16.96
C GLU A 523 31.26 -13.15 -16.74
N ALA A 524 32.02 -13.05 -15.67
CA ALA A 524 32.86 -11.86 -15.42
C ALA A 524 34.01 -11.76 -16.45
N LYS A 525 34.57 -12.89 -16.92
CA LYS A 525 35.62 -12.93 -17.92
C LYS A 525 35.12 -12.80 -19.36
N THR A 526 34.01 -13.47 -19.69
CA THR A 526 33.56 -13.63 -21.08
C THR A 526 32.36 -12.71 -21.40
N GLY A 527 31.66 -12.18 -20.40
CA GLY A 527 30.37 -11.57 -20.51
C GLY A 527 29.23 -12.60 -20.59
N PHE A 528 28.00 -12.14 -20.51
CA PHE A 528 26.81 -12.94 -20.73
C PHE A 528 25.90 -12.28 -21.79
N VAL A 529 25.01 -13.06 -22.39
CA VAL A 529 24.08 -12.57 -23.43
C VAL A 529 22.65 -12.59 -22.92
N TRP A 530 21.93 -11.49 -23.12
CA TRP A 530 20.49 -11.38 -22.86
C TRP A 530 19.82 -10.60 -23.99
N ALA A 531 18.75 -11.13 -24.57
CA ALA A 531 18.06 -10.52 -25.70
C ALA A 531 18.99 -10.10 -26.85
N GLY A 532 20.00 -10.94 -27.16
CA GLY A 532 21.00 -10.65 -28.18
C GLY A 532 22.01 -9.54 -27.81
N LYS A 533 21.93 -8.96 -26.62
CA LYS A 533 22.88 -7.96 -26.10
C LYS A 533 23.94 -8.63 -25.23
N LYS A 534 25.19 -8.31 -25.49
CA LYS A 534 26.30 -8.80 -24.68
C LYS A 534 26.57 -7.82 -23.53
N TYR A 535 26.50 -8.33 -22.32
CA TYR A 535 26.84 -7.61 -21.09
C TYR A 535 28.25 -7.94 -20.68
N THR A 536 29.01 -6.92 -20.31
CA THR A 536 30.41 -7.07 -19.86
C THR A 536 30.64 -6.31 -18.56
N VAL A 537 31.63 -6.79 -17.80
CA VAL A 537 32.07 -6.15 -16.56
C VAL A 537 33.38 -5.41 -16.86
N GLY A 538 33.48 -4.13 -16.52
CA GLY A 538 34.65 -3.31 -16.81
C GLY A 538 34.76 -2.06 -15.96
N THR A 539 35.90 -1.36 -16.08
CA THR A 539 36.19 -0.11 -15.33
C THR A 539 35.61 1.14 -15.97
N SER A 540 35.14 1.03 -17.22
CA SER A 540 34.48 2.13 -17.92
C SER A 540 33.14 1.67 -18.46
N ALA A 541 32.04 2.29 -17.99
CA ALA A 541 30.75 2.11 -18.63
C ALA A 541 30.64 3.06 -19.80
N SER A 542 30.59 2.52 -21.00
CA SER A 542 30.41 3.29 -22.23
C SER A 542 28.97 3.32 -22.72
N ASN A 543 28.12 2.40 -22.23
CA ASN A 543 26.72 2.28 -22.65
C ASN A 543 25.87 1.54 -21.60
N GLU A 544 24.60 1.38 -21.87
CA GLU A 544 23.60 0.73 -21.02
C GLU A 544 23.80 -0.79 -20.79
N TYR A 545 24.76 -1.42 -21.47
CA TYR A 545 25.05 -2.87 -21.39
C TYR A 545 26.37 -3.18 -20.67
N ASN A 546 27.06 -2.17 -20.13
CA ASN A 546 28.33 -2.38 -19.45
C ASN A 546 28.26 -1.92 -18.01
N TYR A 547 28.70 -2.78 -17.09
CA TYR A 547 28.93 -2.41 -15.69
C TYR A 547 30.19 -1.57 -15.55
N LYS A 548 30.09 -0.46 -14.86
CA LYS A 548 31.25 0.27 -14.39
C LYS A 548 31.58 -0.15 -12.96
N ILE A 549 32.60 -0.96 -12.80
CA ILE A 549 33.15 -1.29 -11.49
C ILE A 549 34.01 -0.13 -11.01
N GLY A 550 33.79 0.32 -9.78
CA GLY A 550 34.56 1.42 -9.20
C GLY A 550 34.68 1.30 -7.68
N LYS A 551 34.96 2.43 -7.05
CA LYS A 551 35.14 2.51 -5.61
C LYS A 551 33.84 2.18 -4.88
N THR A 552 33.88 1.24 -3.94
CA THR A 552 32.77 0.93 -3.05
C THR A 552 32.26 2.20 -2.37
N GLY A 553 30.96 2.43 -2.41
CA GLY A 553 30.32 3.62 -1.83
C GLY A 553 30.17 4.82 -2.78
N ASP A 554 30.70 4.76 -4.01
CA ASP A 554 30.39 5.75 -5.03
C ASP A 554 29.02 5.41 -5.67
N PRO A 555 28.00 6.28 -5.56
CA PRO A 555 26.66 6.02 -6.10
C PRO A 555 26.59 5.89 -7.63
N LYS A 556 27.68 6.18 -8.33
CA LYS A 556 27.77 6.05 -9.79
C LYS A 556 28.46 4.76 -10.24
N THR A 557 28.95 3.95 -9.30
CA THR A 557 29.71 2.75 -9.59
C THR A 557 29.19 1.55 -8.80
N TRP A 558 29.41 0.36 -9.35
CA TRP A 558 29.11 -0.90 -8.67
C TRP A 558 30.41 -1.54 -8.19
N SER A 559 30.32 -2.33 -7.15
CA SER A 559 31.34 -3.31 -6.79
C SER A 559 30.79 -4.71 -6.97
N LEU A 560 31.71 -5.68 -7.06
CA LEU A 560 31.35 -7.09 -7.02
C LEU A 560 31.78 -7.67 -5.67
N SER A 561 30.97 -8.56 -5.10
CA SER A 561 31.18 -9.07 -3.73
C SER A 561 32.54 -9.74 -3.55
N ASN A 562 33.07 -10.38 -4.60
CA ASN A 562 34.35 -11.07 -4.60
C ASN A 562 35.45 -10.29 -5.37
N GLY A 563 35.23 -8.97 -5.56
CA GLY A 563 36.19 -8.09 -6.25
C GLY A 563 36.07 -8.13 -7.77
N THR A 564 36.18 -9.31 -8.41
CA THR A 564 36.12 -9.49 -9.87
C THR A 564 34.91 -10.25 -10.37
N TYR A 565 34.16 -10.91 -9.49
CA TYR A 565 32.93 -11.65 -9.77
C TYR A 565 32.01 -11.62 -8.53
N GLY A 566 30.86 -12.26 -8.59
CA GLY A 566 29.94 -12.35 -7.47
C GLY A 566 28.71 -11.44 -7.61
N TYR A 567 28.09 -11.09 -6.49
CA TYR A 567 26.94 -10.21 -6.49
C TYR A 567 27.30 -8.79 -6.91
N VAL A 568 26.49 -8.22 -7.77
CA VAL A 568 26.50 -6.75 -8.00
C VAL A 568 26.08 -6.08 -6.70
N ILE A 569 26.92 -5.18 -6.18
CA ILE A 569 26.69 -4.47 -4.93
C ILE A 569 26.62 -2.98 -5.20
N TYR A 570 25.59 -2.36 -4.64
CA TYR A 570 25.40 -0.94 -4.66
C TYR A 570 25.14 -0.44 -3.23
N HIS A 571 25.88 0.56 -2.79
CA HIS A 571 25.75 1.13 -1.46
C HIS A 571 25.04 2.47 -1.50
N TYR A 572 24.04 2.61 -0.64
CA TYR A 572 23.39 3.88 -0.35
C TYR A 572 23.08 3.94 1.14
N PRO A 573 23.53 4.96 1.88
CA PRO A 573 23.37 5.00 3.33
C PRO A 573 21.91 5.21 3.69
N LEU A 574 21.34 4.29 4.43
CA LEU A 574 20.05 4.40 5.09
C LEU A 574 20.22 4.11 6.58
N GLU A 575 19.41 4.73 7.39
CA GLU A 575 19.39 4.58 8.84
C GLU A 575 17.97 4.23 9.30
N TRP A 576 17.89 3.34 10.27
CA TRP A 576 16.64 3.00 10.93
C TRP A 576 16.78 3.12 12.45
N HIS A 577 15.84 3.82 13.07
CA HIS A 577 15.73 3.98 14.51
C HIS A 577 14.31 3.63 14.94
N ASP A 578 14.13 3.09 16.15
CA ASP A 578 12.82 2.66 16.66
C ASP A 578 11.78 3.80 16.69
N LYS A 579 12.21 5.06 16.83
CA LYS A 579 11.31 6.21 16.68
C LYS A 579 10.61 6.28 15.31
N MET A 580 11.19 5.66 14.28
CA MET A 580 10.70 5.72 12.89
C MET A 580 9.48 4.81 12.64
N TYR A 581 9.06 4.00 13.62
CA TYR A 581 7.75 3.35 13.60
C TYR A 581 6.58 4.34 13.73
N THR A 582 6.87 5.60 14.02
CA THR A 582 5.95 6.73 13.94
C THR A 582 6.64 7.93 13.32
N GLN A 583 5.88 8.83 12.72
CA GLN A 583 6.40 10.10 12.23
C GLN A 583 6.42 11.15 13.34
N PRO A 584 7.33 12.14 13.30
CA PRO A 584 7.25 13.27 14.22
C PRO A 584 6.05 14.15 13.90
N ILE A 585 5.45 14.75 14.92
CA ILE A 585 4.53 15.88 14.75
C ILE A 585 5.37 17.10 14.37
N SER A 586 4.95 17.86 13.38
CA SER A 586 5.70 19.04 12.93
C SER A 586 5.86 20.08 14.05
N SER A 587 7.02 20.74 14.10
CA SER A 587 7.27 21.82 15.08
C SER A 587 6.24 22.94 14.96
N ALA A 588 5.76 23.23 13.75
CA ALA A 588 4.73 24.22 13.53
C ALA A 588 3.39 23.84 14.21
N ALA A 589 2.98 22.59 14.14
CA ALA A 589 1.76 22.11 14.80
C ALA A 589 1.90 22.15 16.33
N LEU A 590 3.05 21.73 16.86
CA LEU A 590 3.32 21.76 18.31
C LEU A 590 3.37 23.20 18.87
N ALA A 591 3.82 24.16 18.07
CA ALA A 591 3.82 25.57 18.46
C ALA A 591 2.40 26.15 18.59
N VAL A 592 1.47 25.65 17.76
CA VAL A 592 0.05 26.06 17.81
C VAL A 592 -0.70 25.36 18.95
N ASN A 593 -0.46 24.06 19.14
CA ASN A 593 -1.10 23.26 20.19
C ASN A 593 -0.04 22.45 20.98
N PRO A 594 0.44 22.97 22.15
CA PRO A 594 1.41 22.27 22.99
C PRO A 594 0.91 20.95 23.57
N ASP A 595 -0.41 20.76 23.69
CA ASP A 595 -1.02 19.53 24.24
C ASP A 595 -0.97 18.36 23.25
N LEU A 596 -0.64 18.61 21.98
CA LEU A 596 -0.35 17.56 20.99
C LEU A 596 0.77 16.63 21.46
N LYS A 597 1.76 17.13 22.15
CA LYS A 597 3.00 16.45 22.56
C LYS A 597 3.68 15.74 21.38
N GLN A 598 4.97 15.56 21.45
CA GLN A 598 5.74 14.86 20.42
C GLN A 598 5.72 13.35 20.61
N ASN A 599 5.82 12.58 19.54
CA ASN A 599 6.00 11.15 19.58
C ASN A 599 7.33 10.77 20.23
N ASN A 600 7.33 9.62 20.89
CA ASN A 600 8.49 9.08 21.60
C ASN A 600 9.72 8.99 20.68
N GLY A 601 10.87 9.43 21.17
CA GLY A 601 12.13 9.47 20.42
C GLY A 601 12.28 10.65 19.43
N TRP A 602 11.22 11.43 19.21
CA TRP A 602 11.23 12.62 18.35
C TRP A 602 11.25 13.94 19.12
N GLN A 603 11.30 13.87 20.46
CA GLN A 603 11.43 15.05 21.31
C GLN A 603 12.69 15.85 20.95
N PHE A 604 12.61 17.15 21.07
CA PHE A 604 13.79 18.02 20.96
C PHE A 604 14.83 17.61 22.01
N LYS A 605 16.09 17.47 21.58
CA LYS A 605 17.22 17.32 22.51
C LYS A 605 17.67 18.70 22.98
#